data_061f4ffb596a435872067b42f5d8d34f
#
_entry.id   061f4ffb596a435872067b42f5d8d34f
#
_cell.length_a   1.000
_cell.length_b   1.000
_cell.length_c   1.000
_cell.angle_alpha   90.00
_cell.angle_beta   90.00
_cell.angle_gamma   90.00
#
_symmetry.space_group_name_H-M   'P 1'
#
loop_
_entity.id
_entity.type
_entity.pdbx_description
1 polymer ?
#
loop_
_entity_poly.entity_id
_entity_poly.type
_entity_poly.pdbx_seq_one_letter_code
_entity_poly.pdbx_strand_id
1 'polypeptide(L)'
;MARIWPLVPIIAALLFTSGLLLLFNASPTEAYSAIWDGAFGGSDKFLGVLAFSAPLVLCSVGLLITFTAGLWNIGVEGQIILGAIFASWVALKVTAPAYVLIPLEIGAAMLGGALWAAIAAVLKTRGKVNEIFGGLALNNLAIILTNYLISGPWQPAEGGSFRGTAPFQDAALLPRLMESRFSPLSLVIASLAFAAVFFILRGTTWGLKLKALGKNPFSAFLLGVSSERETILAMMFCGALAGLGGAVRVLSWFDSLRQSISGGIGFLALLIVMLAAYRILWVPFIAFFFSVVLNGSITLGQAPGTVDEIV
;
A
#
# COMPACT_ATOMS: atom_id res chain seq x y z
N MET A 1 -27.94 -17.50 17.62
CA MET A 1 -28.14 -16.39 16.68
C MET A 1 -26.93 -15.47 16.48
N ALA A 2 -25.94 -15.41 17.37
CA ALA A 2 -24.77 -14.49 17.26
C ALA A 2 -23.73 -14.82 16.16
N ARG A 3 -23.82 -15.96 15.48
CA ARG A 3 -22.79 -16.42 14.51
C ARG A 3 -22.99 -15.90 13.06
N ILE A 4 -24.15 -15.37 12.73
CA ILE A 4 -24.53 -14.95 11.34
C ILE A 4 -24.33 -13.45 11.13
N TRP A 5 -24.31 -12.63 12.18
CA TRP A 5 -24.18 -11.18 12.11
C TRP A 5 -22.99 -10.66 11.28
N PRO A 6 -21.80 -11.29 11.31
CA PRO A 6 -20.67 -10.82 10.49
C PRO A 6 -20.87 -11.05 8.99
N LEU A 7 -21.73 -11.98 8.58
CA LEU A 7 -21.98 -12.29 7.17
C LEU A 7 -23.01 -11.34 6.54
N VAL A 8 -23.88 -10.71 7.35
CA VAL A 8 -24.94 -9.82 6.85
C VAL A 8 -24.39 -8.66 6.01
N PRO A 9 -23.34 -7.92 6.41
CA PRO A 9 -22.79 -6.85 5.58
C PRO A 9 -22.20 -7.35 4.25
N ILE A 10 -21.58 -8.54 4.26
CA ILE A 10 -20.98 -9.16 3.06
C ILE A 10 -22.10 -9.52 2.06
N ILE A 11 -23.14 -10.20 2.55
CA ILE A 11 -24.30 -10.57 1.72
C ILE A 11 -24.99 -9.31 1.18
N ALA A 12 -25.19 -8.31 2.02
CA ALA A 12 -25.81 -7.04 1.62
C ALA A 12 -24.97 -6.32 0.55
N ALA A 13 -23.64 -6.30 0.68
CA ALA A 13 -22.75 -5.72 -0.32
C ALA A 13 -22.82 -6.47 -1.66
N LEU A 14 -22.81 -7.81 -1.63
CA LEU A 14 -22.95 -8.63 -2.83
C LEU A 14 -24.30 -8.43 -3.52
N LEU A 15 -25.38 -8.39 -2.75
CA LEU A 15 -26.74 -8.13 -3.30
C LEU A 15 -26.83 -6.73 -3.89
N PHE A 16 -26.28 -5.73 -3.22
CA PHE A 16 -26.25 -4.35 -3.71
C PHE A 16 -25.45 -4.24 -5.01
N THR A 17 -24.24 -4.83 -5.05
CA THR A 17 -23.41 -4.85 -6.26
C THR A 17 -24.09 -5.60 -7.40
N SER A 18 -24.74 -6.75 -7.12
CA SER A 18 -25.51 -7.48 -8.11
C SER A 18 -26.66 -6.66 -8.65
N GLY A 19 -27.37 -5.93 -7.77
CA GLY A 19 -28.45 -5.03 -8.17
C GLY A 19 -27.97 -3.90 -9.09
N LEU A 20 -26.81 -3.30 -8.78
CA LEU A 20 -26.19 -2.30 -9.65
C LEU A 20 -25.81 -2.88 -11.02
N LEU A 21 -25.17 -4.06 -11.06
CA LEU A 21 -24.82 -4.72 -12.32
C LEU A 21 -26.05 -4.96 -13.20
N LEU A 22 -27.15 -5.44 -12.61
CA LEU A 22 -28.41 -5.64 -13.34
C LEU A 22 -29.02 -4.33 -13.88
N LEU A 23 -28.90 -3.22 -13.13
CA LEU A 23 -29.32 -1.90 -13.59
C LEU A 23 -28.55 -1.41 -14.82
N PHE A 24 -27.30 -1.81 -14.96
CA PHE A 24 -26.43 -1.52 -16.12
C PHE A 24 -26.45 -2.63 -17.17
N ASN A 25 -27.47 -3.52 -17.18
CA ASN A 25 -27.59 -4.66 -18.09
C ASN A 25 -26.40 -5.63 -18.09
N ALA A 26 -25.59 -5.63 -17.03
CA ALA A 26 -24.48 -6.56 -16.86
C ALA A 26 -24.91 -7.79 -16.03
N SER A 27 -24.43 -8.97 -16.42
CA SER A 27 -24.71 -10.23 -15.71
C SER A 27 -23.86 -10.34 -14.43
N PRO A 28 -24.46 -10.39 -13.22
CA PRO A 28 -23.69 -10.57 -11.99
C PRO A 28 -22.88 -11.87 -11.95
N THR A 29 -23.42 -12.94 -12.52
CA THR A 29 -22.75 -14.25 -12.58
C THR A 29 -21.51 -14.21 -13.45
N GLU A 30 -21.59 -13.55 -14.61
CA GLU A 30 -20.43 -13.35 -15.49
C GLU A 30 -19.38 -12.45 -14.85
N ALA A 31 -19.79 -11.37 -14.19
CA ALA A 31 -18.88 -10.50 -13.48
C ALA A 31 -18.12 -11.21 -12.35
N TYR A 32 -18.83 -11.99 -11.53
CA TYR A 32 -18.19 -12.75 -10.46
C TYR A 32 -17.32 -13.90 -10.98
N SER A 33 -17.73 -14.60 -12.05
CA SER A 33 -16.88 -15.62 -12.67
C SER A 33 -15.64 -15.00 -13.30
N ALA A 34 -15.74 -13.85 -13.96
CA ALA A 34 -14.60 -13.13 -14.52
C ALA A 34 -13.59 -12.69 -13.44
N ILE A 35 -14.07 -12.23 -12.27
CA ILE A 35 -13.20 -11.93 -11.13
C ILE A 35 -12.50 -13.20 -10.63
N TRP A 36 -13.22 -14.31 -10.51
CA TRP A 36 -12.67 -15.58 -10.09
C TRP A 36 -11.62 -16.09 -11.09
N ASP A 37 -11.96 -16.09 -12.36
CA ASP A 37 -11.05 -16.53 -13.43
C ASP A 37 -9.85 -15.59 -13.57
N GLY A 38 -10.04 -14.30 -13.33
CA GLY A 38 -8.97 -13.30 -13.29
C GLY A 38 -8.02 -13.46 -12.12
N ALA A 39 -8.45 -14.11 -11.03
CA ALA A 39 -7.60 -14.38 -9.88
C ALA A 39 -6.98 -15.78 -9.90
N PHE A 40 -7.75 -16.80 -10.32
CA PHE A 40 -7.39 -18.22 -10.18
C PHE A 40 -7.36 -19.00 -11.51
N GLY A 41 -7.74 -18.38 -12.63
CA GLY A 41 -7.83 -19.02 -13.95
C GLY A 41 -6.48 -19.35 -14.61
N GLY A 42 -5.36 -19.28 -13.88
CA GLY A 42 -4.02 -19.64 -14.36
C GLY A 42 -2.95 -19.27 -13.36
N SER A 43 -1.75 -19.87 -13.52
CA SER A 43 -0.58 -19.58 -12.69
C SER A 43 -0.22 -18.09 -12.67
N ASP A 44 -0.21 -17.45 -13.84
CA ASP A 44 0.19 -16.04 -13.98
C ASP A 44 -0.80 -15.11 -13.29
N LYS A 45 -2.10 -15.42 -13.35
CA LYS A 45 -3.16 -14.68 -12.68
C LYS A 45 -3.03 -14.81 -11.17
N PHE A 46 -2.77 -16.01 -10.67
CA PHE A 46 -2.54 -16.23 -9.24
C PHE A 46 -1.26 -15.53 -8.75
N LEU A 47 -0.19 -15.55 -9.55
CA LEU A 47 1.02 -14.78 -9.25
C LEU A 47 0.74 -13.26 -9.22
N GLY A 48 -0.16 -12.77 -10.06
CA GLY A 48 -0.67 -11.40 -10.01
C GLY A 48 -1.35 -11.07 -8.67
N VAL A 49 -2.18 -11.97 -8.15
CA VAL A 49 -2.80 -11.82 -6.80
C VAL A 49 -1.72 -11.70 -5.73
N LEU A 50 -0.68 -12.56 -5.76
CA LEU A 50 0.42 -12.49 -4.81
C LEU A 50 1.24 -11.21 -4.94
N ALA A 51 1.41 -10.69 -6.16
CA ALA A 51 2.10 -9.42 -6.41
C ALA A 51 1.36 -8.22 -5.78
N PHE A 52 0.02 -8.21 -5.79
CA PHE A 52 -0.77 -7.18 -5.11
C PHE A 52 -0.78 -7.35 -3.58
N SER A 53 -0.69 -8.59 -3.08
CA SER A 53 -0.80 -8.85 -1.65
C SER A 53 0.38 -8.27 -0.85
N ALA A 54 1.60 -8.28 -1.41
CA ALA A 54 2.79 -7.80 -0.72
C ALA A 54 2.70 -6.32 -0.32
N PRO A 55 2.45 -5.35 -1.23
CA PRO A 55 2.32 -3.94 -0.85
C PRO A 55 1.12 -3.68 0.07
N LEU A 56 0.01 -4.41 -0.07
CA LEU A 56 -1.14 -4.28 0.82
C LEU A 56 -0.80 -4.72 2.25
N VAL A 57 -0.10 -5.85 2.41
CA VAL A 57 0.36 -6.31 3.73
C VAL A 57 1.35 -5.30 4.34
N LEU A 58 2.34 -4.84 3.57
CA LEU A 58 3.34 -3.86 4.05
C LEU A 58 2.68 -2.59 4.60
N CYS A 59 1.77 -1.99 3.83
CA CYS A 59 1.06 -0.79 4.25
C CYS A 59 0.15 -1.06 5.47
N SER A 60 -0.58 -2.18 5.46
CA SER A 60 -1.51 -2.53 6.54
C SER A 60 -0.81 -2.80 7.87
N VAL A 61 0.33 -3.51 7.86
CA VAL A 61 1.06 -3.74 9.11
C VAL A 61 1.72 -2.46 9.63
N GLY A 62 2.16 -1.56 8.72
CA GLY A 62 2.61 -0.22 9.09
C GLY A 62 1.50 0.59 9.77
N LEU A 63 0.31 0.60 9.20
CA LEU A 63 -0.86 1.28 9.75
C LEU A 63 -1.29 0.72 11.12
N LEU A 64 -1.08 -0.56 11.40
CA LEU A 64 -1.35 -1.11 12.74
C LEU A 64 -0.53 -0.44 13.83
N ILE A 65 0.71 -0.02 13.53
CA ILE A 65 1.56 0.73 14.47
C ILE A 65 0.91 2.07 14.81
N THR A 66 0.50 2.83 13.79
CA THR A 66 -0.12 4.14 13.98
C THR A 66 -1.47 4.04 14.66
N PHE A 67 -2.32 3.11 14.25
CA PHE A 67 -3.62 2.88 14.91
C PHE A 67 -3.47 2.42 16.36
N THR A 68 -2.47 1.60 16.67
CA THR A 68 -2.18 1.20 18.05
C THR A 68 -1.80 2.41 18.92
N ALA A 69 -1.16 3.41 18.33
CA ALA A 69 -0.85 4.69 18.99
C ALA A 69 -2.02 5.70 18.98
N GLY A 70 -3.19 5.32 18.46
CA GLY A 70 -4.36 6.19 18.35
C GLY A 70 -4.26 7.24 17.24
N LEU A 71 -3.44 7.00 16.23
CA LEU A 71 -3.18 7.93 15.12
C LEU A 71 -3.85 7.46 13.83
N TRP A 72 -4.58 8.36 13.16
CA TRP A 72 -5.21 8.11 11.87
C TRP A 72 -4.27 8.54 10.73
N ASN A 73 -3.38 7.63 10.29
CA ASN A 73 -2.43 7.93 9.22
C ASN A 73 -3.06 7.77 7.84
N ILE A 74 -3.93 8.70 7.43
CA ILE A 74 -4.50 8.74 6.07
C ILE A 74 -3.43 9.16 5.04
N GLY A 75 -2.32 9.75 5.48
CA GLY A 75 -1.17 10.12 4.64
C GLY A 75 -0.37 8.94 4.07
N VAL A 76 -0.76 7.70 4.39
CA VAL A 76 -0.06 6.49 3.93
C VAL A 76 0.04 6.40 2.41
N GLU A 77 -0.95 6.90 1.67
CA GLU A 77 -0.94 6.94 0.21
C GLU A 77 0.24 7.77 -0.32
N GLY A 78 0.45 8.97 0.22
CA GLY A 78 1.62 9.80 -0.12
C GLY A 78 2.95 9.18 0.31
N GLN A 79 2.97 8.43 1.41
CA GLN A 79 4.16 7.72 1.89
C GLN A 79 4.58 6.60 0.92
N ILE A 80 3.61 5.88 0.33
CA ILE A 80 3.84 4.92 -0.77
C ILE A 80 4.47 5.63 -1.96
N ILE A 81 3.87 6.75 -2.37
CA ILE A 81 4.32 7.53 -3.53
C ILE A 81 5.75 8.03 -3.33
N LEU A 82 6.08 8.60 -2.16
CA LEU A 82 7.44 9.05 -1.88
C LEU A 82 8.44 7.90 -1.81
N GLY A 83 8.06 6.76 -1.27
CA GLY A 83 8.88 5.55 -1.32
C GLY A 83 9.17 5.12 -2.76
N ALA A 84 8.15 5.13 -3.62
CA ALA A 84 8.29 4.85 -5.05
C ALA A 84 9.22 5.86 -5.75
N ILE A 85 9.09 7.16 -5.47
CA ILE A 85 9.97 8.21 -6.01
C ILE A 85 11.42 7.97 -5.61
N PHE A 86 11.69 7.71 -4.34
CA PHE A 86 13.06 7.51 -3.84
C PHE A 86 13.69 6.22 -4.41
N ALA A 87 12.93 5.12 -4.50
CA ALA A 87 13.40 3.91 -5.18
C ALA A 87 13.70 4.19 -6.65
N SER A 88 12.80 4.88 -7.35
CA SER A 88 12.97 5.24 -8.76
C SER A 88 14.17 6.14 -9.00
N TRP A 89 14.45 7.08 -8.06
CA TRP A 89 15.63 7.92 -8.15
C TRP A 89 16.92 7.09 -8.15
N VAL A 90 17.01 6.09 -7.27
CA VAL A 90 18.15 5.17 -7.23
C VAL A 90 18.23 4.36 -8.52
N ALA A 91 17.11 3.75 -8.95
CA ALA A 91 17.02 2.94 -10.17
C ALA A 91 17.45 3.69 -11.44
N LEU A 92 17.15 4.99 -11.51
CA LEU A 92 17.46 5.84 -12.68
C LEU A 92 18.88 6.43 -12.65
N LYS A 93 19.47 6.64 -11.46
CA LYS A 93 20.70 7.43 -11.30
C LYS A 93 21.91 6.62 -10.88
N VAL A 94 21.71 5.42 -10.32
CA VAL A 94 22.78 4.57 -9.82
C VAL A 94 22.94 3.38 -10.76
N THR A 95 24.16 3.16 -11.24
CA THR A 95 24.51 1.96 -12.03
C THR A 95 25.36 1.06 -11.15
N ALA A 96 24.79 -0.06 -10.72
CA ALA A 96 25.45 -1.04 -9.87
C ALA A 96 24.87 -2.44 -10.12
N PRO A 97 25.56 -3.52 -9.72
CA PRO A 97 24.99 -4.86 -9.76
C PRO A 97 23.74 -4.98 -8.86
N ALA A 98 22.81 -5.87 -9.22
CA ALA A 98 21.53 -6.04 -8.54
C ALA A 98 21.65 -6.28 -7.03
N TYR A 99 22.68 -7.02 -6.57
CA TYR A 99 22.89 -7.29 -5.14
C TYR A 99 23.28 -6.04 -4.31
N VAL A 100 23.70 -4.94 -4.95
CA VAL A 100 23.93 -3.63 -4.32
C VAL A 100 22.73 -2.72 -4.54
N LEU A 101 22.20 -2.72 -5.76
CA LEU A 101 21.18 -1.78 -6.19
C LEU A 101 19.86 -2.03 -5.46
N ILE A 102 19.39 -3.28 -5.39
CA ILE A 102 18.13 -3.64 -4.73
C ILE A 102 18.11 -3.24 -3.23
N PRO A 103 19.11 -3.56 -2.40
CA PRO A 103 19.16 -3.06 -1.03
C PRO A 103 19.17 -1.54 -0.91
N LEU A 104 19.85 -0.85 -1.84
CA LEU A 104 19.91 0.60 -1.85
C LEU A 104 18.54 1.22 -2.18
N GLU A 105 17.82 0.66 -3.16
CA GLU A 105 16.47 1.06 -3.53
C GLU A 105 15.46 0.83 -2.40
N ILE A 106 15.55 -0.34 -1.75
CA ILE A 106 14.74 -0.66 -0.56
C ILE A 106 15.00 0.34 0.55
N GLY A 107 16.27 0.63 0.86
CA GLY A 107 16.65 1.60 1.87
C GLY A 107 16.18 3.02 1.53
N ALA A 108 16.35 3.43 0.27
CA ALA A 108 15.89 4.73 -0.22
C ALA A 108 14.35 4.85 -0.12
N ALA A 109 13.61 3.81 -0.50
CA ALA A 109 12.16 3.80 -0.39
C ALA A 109 11.66 3.92 1.06
N MET A 110 12.29 3.17 1.97
CA MET A 110 11.99 3.28 3.41
C MET A 110 12.25 4.71 3.92
N LEU A 111 13.36 5.30 3.52
CA LEU A 111 13.72 6.67 3.88
C LEU A 111 12.71 7.67 3.31
N GLY A 112 12.36 7.58 2.02
CA GLY A 112 11.40 8.46 1.38
C GLY A 112 10.03 8.44 2.06
N GLY A 113 9.48 7.24 2.31
CA GLY A 113 8.22 7.06 3.03
C GLY A 113 8.29 7.55 4.48
N ALA A 114 9.38 7.26 5.20
CA ALA A 114 9.59 7.71 6.59
C ALA A 114 9.70 9.24 6.68
N LEU A 115 10.44 9.89 5.80
CA LEU A 115 10.58 11.35 5.78
C LEU A 115 9.24 12.03 5.50
N TRP A 116 8.45 11.49 4.56
CA TRP A 116 7.11 12.02 4.28
C TRP A 116 6.17 11.88 5.46
N ALA A 117 6.21 10.74 6.13
CA ALA A 117 5.47 10.50 7.36
C ALA A 117 5.92 11.39 8.51
N ALA A 118 7.22 11.70 8.60
CA ALA A 118 7.76 12.63 9.59
C ALA A 118 7.20 14.04 9.43
N ILE A 119 7.02 14.52 8.18
CA ILE A 119 6.38 15.82 7.91
C ILE A 119 4.96 15.83 8.49
N ALA A 120 4.14 14.80 8.20
CA ALA A 120 2.79 14.68 8.75
C ALA A 120 2.79 14.66 10.28
N ALA A 121 3.73 13.91 10.88
CA ALA A 121 3.86 13.80 12.33
C ALA A 121 4.27 15.13 13.00
N VAL A 122 5.19 15.88 12.40
CA VAL A 122 5.61 17.19 12.90
C VAL A 122 4.48 18.21 12.77
N LEU A 123 3.75 18.21 11.64
CA LEU A 123 2.56 19.06 11.48
C LEU A 123 1.51 18.77 12.56
N LYS A 124 1.31 17.50 12.92
CA LYS A 124 0.41 17.12 14.02
C LYS A 124 0.94 17.54 15.38
N THR A 125 2.17 17.20 15.72
CA THR A 125 2.69 17.37 17.09
C THR A 125 3.04 18.82 17.42
N ARG A 126 3.67 19.54 16.49
CA ARG A 126 4.12 20.92 16.68
C ARG A 126 3.18 21.94 16.03
N GLY A 127 2.70 21.64 14.82
CA GLY A 127 1.77 22.52 14.10
C GLY A 127 0.32 22.41 14.57
N LYS A 128 -0.01 21.43 15.44
CA LYS A 128 -1.38 21.12 15.91
C LYS A 128 -2.38 20.90 14.76
N VAL A 129 -1.88 20.53 13.59
CA VAL A 129 -2.70 20.18 12.43
C VAL A 129 -3.32 18.80 12.65
N ASN A 130 -4.59 18.66 12.32
CA ASN A 130 -5.24 17.35 12.36
C ASN A 130 -4.58 16.41 11.35
N GLU A 131 -4.19 15.20 11.79
CA GLU A 131 -3.45 14.23 10.97
C GLU A 131 -4.20 13.75 9.75
N ILE A 132 -5.54 13.74 9.80
CA ILE A 132 -6.39 13.35 8.67
C ILE A 132 -6.26 14.37 7.55
N PHE A 133 -6.51 15.65 7.85
CA PHE A 133 -6.42 16.72 6.85
C PHE A 133 -4.98 16.96 6.38
N GLY A 134 -4.01 16.94 7.31
CA GLY A 134 -2.59 17.03 6.97
C GLY A 134 -2.14 15.88 6.07
N GLY A 135 -2.58 14.66 6.35
CA GLY A 135 -2.31 13.49 5.54
C GLY A 135 -2.89 13.58 4.13
N LEU A 136 -4.17 13.98 4.00
CA LEU A 136 -4.82 14.18 2.69
C LEU A 136 -4.13 15.28 1.86
N ALA A 137 -3.74 16.39 2.48
CA ALA A 137 -3.01 17.44 1.78
C ALA A 137 -1.65 16.93 1.27
N LEU A 138 -0.91 16.20 2.11
CA LEU A 138 0.37 15.60 1.74
C LEU A 138 0.22 14.52 0.65
N ASN A 139 -0.87 13.75 0.62
CA ASN A 139 -1.14 12.82 -0.47
C ASN A 139 -1.24 13.54 -1.81
N ASN A 140 -1.99 14.65 -1.87
CA ASN A 140 -2.10 15.45 -3.09
C ASN A 140 -0.75 16.07 -3.51
N LEU A 141 0.04 16.56 -2.55
CA LEU A 141 1.38 17.07 -2.84
C LEU A 141 2.30 15.98 -3.40
N ALA A 142 2.22 14.75 -2.90
CA ALA A 142 2.99 13.61 -3.41
C ALA A 142 2.60 13.28 -4.86
N ILE A 143 1.30 13.33 -5.20
CA ILE A 143 0.80 13.14 -6.58
C ILE A 143 1.33 14.26 -7.50
N ILE A 144 1.25 15.51 -7.07
CA ILE A 144 1.74 16.67 -7.84
C ILE A 144 3.25 16.53 -8.06
N LEU A 145 4.02 16.15 -7.03
CA LEU A 145 5.46 15.93 -7.13
C LEU A 145 5.78 14.82 -8.13
N THR A 146 5.04 13.70 -8.10
CA THR A 146 5.22 12.62 -9.08
C THR A 146 4.98 13.13 -10.50
N ASN A 147 3.88 13.83 -10.72
CA ASN A 147 3.54 14.39 -12.04
C ASN A 147 4.60 15.37 -12.53
N TYR A 148 5.13 16.23 -11.66
CA TYR A 148 6.22 17.14 -11.98
C TYR A 148 7.48 16.40 -12.41
N LEU A 149 7.85 15.33 -11.68
CA LEU A 149 9.06 14.53 -11.98
C LEU A 149 8.93 13.81 -13.32
N ILE A 150 7.81 13.13 -13.57
CA ILE A 150 7.61 12.32 -14.80
C ILE A 150 7.35 13.16 -16.05
N SER A 151 6.82 14.38 -15.90
CA SER A 151 6.55 15.28 -17.02
C SER A 151 7.67 16.30 -17.26
N GLY A 152 8.69 16.32 -16.41
CA GLY A 152 9.80 17.25 -16.47
C GLY A 152 11.15 16.53 -16.38
N PRO A 153 11.85 16.58 -15.21
CA PRO A 153 13.27 16.16 -15.15
C PRO A 153 13.52 14.68 -15.38
N TRP A 154 12.51 13.82 -15.30
CA TRP A 154 12.61 12.36 -15.51
C TRP A 154 11.84 11.87 -16.75
N GLN A 155 11.38 12.81 -17.57
CA GLN A 155 10.72 12.47 -18.83
C GLN A 155 11.72 11.83 -19.80
N PRO A 156 11.36 10.73 -20.49
CA PRO A 156 12.18 10.16 -21.56
C PRO A 156 12.42 11.14 -22.70
N ALA A 157 13.64 11.20 -23.22
CA ALA A 157 14.02 12.13 -24.30
C ALA A 157 13.23 11.89 -25.62
N GLU A 158 12.76 10.66 -25.82
CA GLU A 158 12.03 10.25 -27.03
C GLU A 158 10.55 10.67 -27.03
N GLY A 159 10.05 11.30 -25.97
CA GLY A 159 8.67 11.75 -25.88
C GLY A 159 7.67 10.58 -25.96
N GLY A 160 7.40 9.87 -24.88
CA GLY A 160 6.43 8.77 -24.87
C GLY A 160 5.00 9.23 -24.65
N SER A 161 4.03 8.55 -25.28
CA SER A 161 2.58 8.73 -25.03
C SER A 161 2.17 8.36 -23.59
N PHE A 162 3.00 7.61 -22.87
CA PHE A 162 2.78 7.21 -21.50
C PHE A 162 3.42 8.22 -20.52
N ARG A 163 2.61 8.72 -19.60
CA ARG A 163 3.07 9.58 -18.51
C ARG A 163 3.84 8.76 -17.47
N GLY A 164 5.15 8.61 -17.68
CA GLY A 164 6.06 7.86 -16.80
C GLY A 164 7.52 8.11 -17.15
N THR A 165 8.42 7.57 -16.33
CA THR A 165 9.86 7.57 -16.62
C THR A 165 10.21 6.51 -17.68
N ALA A 166 11.43 6.56 -18.20
CA ALA A 166 11.99 5.44 -18.92
C ALA A 166 11.95 4.16 -18.07
N PRO A 167 11.84 2.97 -18.69
CA PRO A 167 11.97 1.71 -17.96
C PRO A 167 13.30 1.65 -17.21
N PHE A 168 13.28 1.03 -16.03
CA PHE A 168 14.49 0.85 -15.23
C PHE A 168 15.40 -0.21 -15.87
N GLN A 169 16.68 -0.16 -15.54
CA GLN A 169 17.64 -1.20 -15.92
C GLN A 169 17.28 -2.55 -15.26
N ASP A 170 17.55 -3.67 -15.91
CA ASP A 170 17.21 -5.00 -15.40
C ASP A 170 17.79 -5.27 -14.00
N ALA A 171 18.97 -4.74 -13.71
CA ALA A 171 19.63 -4.87 -12.40
C ALA A 171 18.86 -4.19 -11.27
N ALA A 172 18.01 -3.19 -11.56
CA ALA A 172 17.17 -2.49 -10.61
C ALA A 172 15.84 -3.21 -10.33
N LEU A 173 15.45 -4.16 -11.18
CA LEU A 173 14.19 -4.86 -11.01
C LEU A 173 14.29 -5.96 -9.97
N LEU A 174 13.25 -6.11 -9.14
CA LEU A 174 13.17 -7.23 -8.23
C LEU A 174 13.11 -8.55 -9.02
N PRO A 175 13.83 -9.60 -8.56
CA PRO A 175 13.82 -10.91 -9.22
C PRO A 175 12.39 -11.42 -9.39
N ARG A 176 11.98 -11.68 -10.63
CA ARG A 176 10.63 -12.14 -10.98
C ARG A 176 10.58 -13.64 -11.12
N LEU A 177 9.43 -14.22 -10.81
CA LEU A 177 9.16 -15.62 -11.04
C LEU A 177 8.50 -15.78 -12.41
N MET A 178 9.12 -16.54 -13.31
CA MET A 178 8.67 -16.72 -14.69
C MET A 178 8.53 -15.35 -15.40
N GLU A 179 7.64 -15.24 -16.37
CA GLU A 179 7.34 -13.96 -17.07
C GLU A 179 6.29 -13.11 -16.33
N SER A 180 6.04 -13.42 -15.03
CA SER A 180 5.03 -12.72 -14.24
C SER A 180 5.58 -11.43 -13.62
N ARG A 181 4.68 -10.55 -13.19
CA ARG A 181 5.00 -9.33 -12.42
C ARG A 181 5.22 -9.59 -10.93
N PHE A 182 5.26 -10.85 -10.54
CA PHE A 182 5.44 -11.27 -9.16
C PHE A 182 6.92 -11.49 -8.84
N SER A 183 7.36 -10.90 -7.74
CA SER A 183 8.67 -11.16 -7.15
C SER A 183 8.51 -11.91 -5.82
N PRO A 184 9.10 -13.11 -5.67
CA PRO A 184 9.11 -13.82 -4.39
C PRO A 184 9.77 -12.99 -3.27
N LEU A 185 10.75 -12.15 -3.61
CA LEU A 185 11.41 -11.26 -2.66
C LEU A 185 10.42 -10.29 -2.02
N SER A 186 9.41 -9.82 -2.76
CA SER A 186 8.38 -8.92 -2.21
C SER A 186 7.56 -9.58 -1.10
N LEU A 187 7.21 -10.87 -1.24
CA LEU A 187 6.53 -11.62 -0.19
C LEU A 187 7.44 -11.89 1.02
N VAL A 188 8.72 -12.16 0.79
CA VAL A 188 9.69 -12.32 1.88
C VAL A 188 9.78 -11.03 2.69
N ILE A 189 9.92 -9.88 2.03
CA ILE A 189 9.95 -8.56 2.68
C ILE A 189 8.63 -8.30 3.45
N ALA A 190 7.48 -8.57 2.84
CA ALA A 190 6.19 -8.40 3.49
C ALA A 190 6.02 -9.33 4.71
N SER A 191 6.48 -10.59 4.61
CA SER A 191 6.44 -11.54 5.72
C SER A 191 7.37 -11.13 6.87
N LEU A 192 8.57 -10.65 6.57
CA LEU A 192 9.50 -10.12 7.57
C LEU A 192 8.93 -8.87 8.26
N ALA A 193 8.33 -7.96 7.50
CA ALA A 193 7.66 -6.78 8.06
C ALA A 193 6.48 -7.17 8.95
N PHE A 194 5.66 -8.13 8.52
CA PHE A 194 4.57 -8.69 9.34
C PHE A 194 5.10 -9.27 10.66
N ALA A 195 6.13 -10.12 10.59
CA ALA A 195 6.74 -10.72 11.77
C ALA A 195 7.32 -9.64 12.70
N ALA A 196 8.05 -8.66 12.16
CA ALA A 196 8.62 -7.56 12.93
C ALA A 196 7.53 -6.77 13.68
N VAL A 197 6.46 -6.38 13.00
CA VAL A 197 5.35 -5.64 13.61
C VAL A 197 4.62 -6.49 14.64
N PHE A 198 4.43 -7.80 14.36
CA PHE A 198 3.82 -8.73 15.30
C PHE A 198 4.62 -8.80 16.62
N PHE A 199 5.93 -8.96 16.54
CA PHE A 199 6.80 -8.98 17.72
C PHE A 199 6.87 -7.61 18.40
N ILE A 200 6.96 -6.51 17.66
CA ILE A 200 6.93 -5.16 18.23
C ILE A 200 5.68 -4.95 19.07
N LEU A 201 4.50 -5.24 18.53
CA LEU A 201 3.23 -4.98 19.21
C LEU A 201 2.97 -5.92 20.39
N ARG A 202 3.55 -7.13 20.40
CA ARG A 202 3.31 -8.13 21.45
C ARG A 202 4.42 -8.27 22.47
N GLY A 203 5.67 -8.06 22.05
CA GLY A 203 6.84 -8.46 22.84
C GLY A 203 7.79 -7.32 23.23
N THR A 204 7.51 -6.06 22.87
CA THR A 204 8.46 -4.96 23.14
C THR A 204 7.89 -3.89 24.05
N THR A 205 8.78 -3.19 24.76
CA THR A 205 8.45 -1.99 25.54
C THR A 205 7.92 -0.86 24.66
N TRP A 206 8.38 -0.78 23.39
CA TRP A 206 7.86 0.20 22.46
C TRP A 206 6.38 -0.06 22.12
N GLY A 207 6.03 -1.32 21.81
CA GLY A 207 4.63 -1.70 21.60
C GLY A 207 3.73 -1.39 22.79
N LEU A 208 4.24 -1.54 24.03
CA LEU A 208 3.49 -1.13 25.24
C LEU A 208 3.29 0.39 25.31
N LYS A 209 4.32 1.18 24.99
CA LYS A 209 4.22 2.65 24.93
C LYS A 209 3.18 3.11 23.91
N LEU A 210 3.17 2.50 22.70
CA LEU A 210 2.18 2.78 21.67
C LEU A 210 0.76 2.48 22.15
N LYS A 211 0.54 1.34 22.80
CA LYS A 211 -0.77 0.98 23.39
C LYS A 211 -1.19 1.94 24.49
N ALA A 212 -0.26 2.36 25.35
CA ALA A 212 -0.54 3.34 26.40
C ALA A 212 -0.95 4.69 25.79
N LEU A 213 -0.19 5.15 24.79
CA LEU A 213 -0.47 6.38 24.06
C LEU A 213 -1.85 6.35 23.39
N GLY A 214 -2.19 5.26 22.71
CA GLY A 214 -3.47 5.11 22.02
C GLY A 214 -4.68 5.01 22.96
N LYS A 215 -4.49 4.49 24.17
CA LYS A 215 -5.56 4.40 25.17
C LYS A 215 -5.83 5.73 25.87
N ASN A 216 -4.79 6.38 26.35
CA ASN A 216 -4.88 7.66 27.03
C ASN A 216 -3.52 8.40 27.00
N PRO A 217 -3.36 9.39 26.10
CA PRO A 217 -2.12 10.14 25.96
C PRO A 217 -1.68 10.86 27.23
N PHE A 218 -2.63 11.36 28.03
CA PHE A 218 -2.34 12.05 29.27
C PHE A 218 -1.79 11.09 30.35
N SER A 219 -2.42 9.95 30.53
CA SER A 219 -1.92 8.92 31.44
C SER A 219 -0.57 8.35 30.99
N ALA A 220 -0.36 8.18 29.68
CA ALA A 220 0.92 7.76 29.14
C ALA A 220 2.04 8.78 29.44
N PHE A 221 1.73 10.07 29.35
CA PHE A 221 2.67 11.14 29.70
C PHE A 221 3.06 11.11 31.19
N LEU A 222 2.09 10.90 32.08
CA LEU A 222 2.37 10.77 33.52
C LEU A 222 3.28 9.55 33.84
N LEU A 223 3.25 8.53 33.01
CA LEU A 223 4.11 7.34 33.09
C LEU A 223 5.46 7.53 32.38
N GLY A 224 5.80 8.77 31.96
CA GLY A 224 7.07 9.09 31.30
C GLY A 224 7.15 8.75 29.82
N VAL A 225 6.01 8.48 29.17
CA VAL A 225 5.96 8.25 27.70
C VAL A 225 5.85 9.60 26.99
N SER A 226 6.85 9.96 26.19
CA SER A 226 6.84 11.18 25.38
C SER A 226 5.88 11.03 24.19
N SER A 227 4.69 11.63 24.28
CA SER A 227 3.67 11.54 23.24
C SER A 227 4.15 12.07 21.90
N GLU A 228 4.93 13.16 21.88
CA GLU A 228 5.49 13.72 20.61
C GLU A 228 6.45 12.74 19.96
N ARG A 229 7.45 12.25 20.71
CA ARG A 229 8.45 11.33 20.19
C ARG A 229 7.84 10.05 19.67
N GLU A 230 6.95 9.43 20.44
CA GLU A 230 6.32 8.15 20.06
C GLU A 230 5.38 8.33 18.85
N THR A 231 4.69 9.47 18.73
CA THR A 231 3.89 9.81 17.55
C THR A 231 4.77 9.91 16.30
N ILE A 232 5.87 10.66 16.37
CA ILE A 232 6.79 10.82 15.23
C ILE A 232 7.37 9.46 14.82
N LEU A 233 7.86 8.67 15.78
CA LEU A 233 8.44 7.35 15.51
C LEU A 233 7.41 6.38 14.91
N ALA A 234 6.17 6.36 15.43
CA ALA A 234 5.11 5.50 14.90
C ALA A 234 4.75 5.87 13.45
N MET A 235 4.64 7.16 13.16
CA MET A 235 4.36 7.64 11.79
C MET A 235 5.51 7.32 10.85
N MET A 236 6.78 7.58 11.25
CA MET A 236 7.96 7.27 10.43
C MET A 236 8.09 5.78 10.16
N PHE A 237 7.84 4.93 11.15
CA PHE A 237 7.89 3.47 10.97
C PHE A 237 6.81 2.99 10.01
N CYS A 238 5.58 3.51 10.14
CA CYS A 238 4.51 3.27 9.18
C CYS A 238 4.92 3.72 7.77
N GLY A 239 5.46 4.94 7.65
CA GLY A 239 5.92 5.49 6.39
C GLY A 239 7.05 4.69 5.75
N ALA A 240 7.99 4.15 6.53
CA ALA A 240 9.03 3.26 6.03
C ALA A 240 8.44 2.00 5.39
N LEU A 241 7.47 1.35 6.06
CA LEU A 241 6.81 0.16 5.52
C LEU A 241 5.92 0.49 4.31
N ALA A 242 5.24 1.63 4.32
CA ALA A 242 4.48 2.12 3.17
C ALA A 242 5.39 2.42 1.97
N GLY A 243 6.57 3.02 2.22
CA GLY A 243 7.60 3.25 1.22
C GLY A 243 8.10 1.97 0.58
N LEU A 244 8.28 0.89 1.36
CA LEU A 244 8.58 -0.45 0.83
C LEU A 244 7.47 -0.93 -0.11
N GLY A 245 6.20 -0.70 0.23
CA GLY A 245 5.08 -0.97 -0.67
C GLY A 245 5.21 -0.23 -2.00
N GLY A 246 5.66 1.04 -1.96
CA GLY A 246 5.98 1.84 -3.15
C GLY A 246 7.12 1.27 -3.98
N ALA A 247 8.22 0.82 -3.33
CA ALA A 247 9.33 0.15 -4.01
C ALA A 247 8.85 -1.11 -4.75
N VAL A 248 8.09 -1.98 -4.10
CA VAL A 248 7.53 -3.18 -4.75
C VAL A 248 6.71 -2.82 -5.98
N ARG A 249 5.94 -1.73 -5.95
CA ARG A 249 5.14 -1.28 -7.09
C ARG A 249 5.98 -0.85 -8.28
N VAL A 250 7.04 -0.08 -8.07
CA VAL A 250 7.89 0.43 -9.17
C VAL A 250 8.90 -0.59 -9.67
N LEU A 251 9.45 -1.44 -8.78
CA LEU A 251 10.54 -2.35 -9.12
C LEU A 251 10.08 -3.75 -9.56
N SER A 252 8.81 -4.10 -9.36
CA SER A 252 8.27 -5.41 -9.72
C SER A 252 7.09 -5.31 -10.68
N TRP A 253 6.12 -4.40 -10.41
CA TRP A 253 4.87 -4.34 -11.17
C TRP A 253 4.96 -3.47 -12.42
N PHE A 254 5.55 -2.26 -12.31
CA PHE A 254 5.50 -1.26 -13.39
C PHE A 254 6.81 -1.04 -14.13
N ASP A 255 7.96 -1.38 -13.55
CA ASP A 255 9.32 -1.19 -14.11
C ASP A 255 9.68 0.27 -14.40
N SER A 256 8.90 1.20 -13.93
CA SER A 256 9.03 2.65 -14.12
C SER A 256 8.19 3.40 -13.11
N LEU A 257 8.52 4.64 -12.82
CA LEU A 257 7.64 5.52 -12.08
C LEU A 257 6.55 6.06 -13.00
N ARG A 258 5.30 5.88 -12.61
CA ARG A 258 4.12 6.29 -13.39
C ARG A 258 3.19 7.15 -12.57
N GLN A 259 2.31 7.86 -13.28
CA GLN A 259 1.16 8.50 -12.65
C GLN A 259 0.32 7.46 -11.89
N SER A 260 -0.24 7.85 -10.75
CA SER A 260 -1.07 6.96 -9.90
C SER A 260 -0.38 5.67 -9.47
N ILE A 261 0.93 5.71 -9.19
CA ILE A 261 1.76 4.54 -8.85
C ILE A 261 1.22 3.74 -7.67
N SER A 262 0.64 4.41 -6.68
CA SER A 262 0.04 3.77 -5.50
C SER A 262 -1.24 3.01 -5.82
N GLY A 263 -2.04 3.50 -6.78
CA GLY A 263 -3.31 2.88 -7.19
C GLY A 263 -4.34 2.74 -6.06
N GLY A 264 -4.27 3.60 -5.04
CA GLY A 264 -5.18 3.54 -3.89
C GLY A 264 -4.85 2.47 -2.85
N ILE A 265 -3.69 1.80 -2.96
CA ILE A 265 -3.26 0.74 -2.02
C ILE A 265 -3.25 1.24 -0.58
N GLY A 266 -2.86 2.49 -0.33
CA GLY A 266 -2.88 3.07 1.01
C GLY A 266 -4.27 3.14 1.61
N PHE A 267 -5.28 3.54 0.83
CA PHE A 267 -6.68 3.58 1.28
C PHE A 267 -7.25 2.17 1.49
N LEU A 268 -6.91 1.22 0.62
CA LEU A 268 -7.28 -0.19 0.82
C LEU A 268 -6.63 -0.78 2.07
N ALA A 269 -5.38 -0.43 2.34
CA ALA A 269 -4.69 -0.87 3.55
C ALA A 269 -5.38 -0.34 4.83
N LEU A 270 -5.93 0.88 4.82
CA LEU A 270 -6.77 1.39 5.91
C LEU A 270 -8.01 0.51 6.11
N LEU A 271 -8.72 0.16 5.02
CA LEU A 271 -9.88 -0.73 5.09
C LEU A 271 -9.51 -2.12 5.62
N ILE A 272 -8.38 -2.67 5.17
CA ILE A 272 -7.88 -3.98 5.64
C ILE A 272 -7.69 -3.97 7.15
N VAL A 273 -7.04 -2.94 7.70
CA VAL A 273 -6.78 -2.84 9.14
C VAL A 273 -8.08 -2.69 9.93
N MET A 274 -9.04 -1.90 9.41
CA MET A 274 -10.35 -1.74 10.05
C MET A 274 -11.15 -3.05 10.03
N LEU A 275 -11.19 -3.75 8.89
CA LEU A 275 -11.85 -5.06 8.78
C LEU A 275 -11.18 -6.13 9.63
N ALA A 276 -9.85 -6.06 9.80
CA ALA A 276 -9.10 -6.90 10.72
C ALA A 276 -9.40 -6.59 12.20
N ALA A 277 -10.25 -5.59 12.49
CA ALA A 277 -10.52 -5.08 13.85
C ALA A 277 -9.20 -4.84 14.63
N TYR A 278 -8.20 -4.28 13.96
CA TYR A 278 -6.85 -4.01 14.47
C TYR A 278 -6.09 -5.26 14.95
N ARG A 279 -6.50 -6.45 14.52
CA ARG A 279 -5.84 -7.73 14.84
C ARG A 279 -4.88 -8.12 13.74
N ILE A 280 -3.59 -8.05 14.02
CA ILE A 280 -2.52 -8.28 13.03
C ILE A 280 -2.65 -9.63 12.29
N LEU A 281 -3.08 -10.69 12.97
CA LEU A 281 -3.18 -12.03 12.38
C LEU A 281 -4.20 -12.12 11.23
N TRP A 282 -5.21 -11.24 11.18
CA TRP A 282 -6.20 -11.21 10.12
C TRP A 282 -5.76 -10.41 8.89
N VAL A 283 -4.75 -9.54 9.05
CA VAL A 283 -4.27 -8.67 7.97
C VAL A 283 -3.87 -9.42 6.71
N PRO A 284 -3.05 -10.49 6.74
CA PRO A 284 -2.66 -11.19 5.52
C PRO A 284 -3.85 -11.82 4.78
N PHE A 285 -4.82 -12.37 5.51
CA PHE A 285 -6.01 -12.99 4.91
C PHE A 285 -6.90 -11.98 4.21
N ILE A 286 -7.15 -10.84 4.87
CA ILE A 286 -7.98 -9.78 4.29
C ILE A 286 -7.24 -9.09 3.15
N ALA A 287 -5.93 -8.87 3.26
CA ALA A 287 -5.11 -8.35 2.18
C ALA A 287 -5.11 -9.26 0.95
N PHE A 288 -5.02 -10.58 1.17
CA PHE A 288 -5.16 -11.55 0.09
C PHE A 288 -6.53 -11.49 -0.58
N PHE A 289 -7.62 -11.40 0.19
CA PHE A 289 -8.97 -11.23 -0.35
C PHE A 289 -9.07 -9.98 -1.25
N PHE A 290 -8.59 -8.83 -0.78
CA PHE A 290 -8.58 -7.61 -1.61
C PHE A 290 -7.69 -7.75 -2.84
N SER A 291 -6.59 -8.50 -2.73
CA SER A 291 -5.71 -8.78 -3.89
C SER A 291 -6.41 -9.62 -4.95
N VAL A 292 -7.23 -10.59 -4.53
CA VAL A 292 -8.08 -11.38 -5.44
C VAL A 292 -9.04 -10.47 -6.19
N VAL A 293 -9.73 -9.59 -5.47
CA VAL A 293 -10.68 -8.64 -6.10
C VAL A 293 -9.97 -7.68 -7.04
N LEU A 294 -8.84 -7.10 -6.63
CA LEU A 294 -8.08 -6.16 -7.46
C LEU A 294 -7.56 -6.81 -8.73
N ASN A 295 -6.90 -7.98 -8.62
CA ASN A 295 -6.34 -8.66 -9.78
C ASN A 295 -7.45 -9.20 -10.69
N GLY A 296 -8.54 -9.72 -10.09
CA GLY A 296 -9.70 -10.21 -10.83
C GLY A 296 -10.42 -9.11 -11.60
N SER A 297 -10.52 -7.90 -11.03
CA SER A 297 -11.18 -6.76 -11.69
C SER A 297 -10.45 -6.27 -12.95
N ILE A 298 -9.14 -6.48 -13.04
CA ILE A 298 -8.36 -6.16 -14.27
C ILE A 298 -8.86 -7.00 -15.45
N THR A 299 -9.14 -8.27 -15.21
CA THR A 299 -9.66 -9.18 -16.25
C THR A 299 -11.09 -8.82 -16.64
N LEU A 300 -11.92 -8.38 -15.70
CA LEU A 300 -13.27 -7.90 -15.98
C LEU A 300 -13.24 -6.69 -16.93
N GLY A 301 -12.33 -5.73 -16.73
CA GLY A 301 -12.18 -4.56 -17.61
C GLY A 301 -11.63 -4.88 -19.00
N GLN A 302 -11.13 -6.08 -19.24
CA GLN A 302 -10.61 -6.55 -20.53
C GLN A 302 -11.58 -7.49 -21.27
N ALA A 303 -12.66 -7.90 -20.62
CA ALA A 303 -13.64 -8.81 -21.25
C ALA A 303 -14.48 -8.04 -22.28
N PRO A 304 -14.60 -8.55 -23.53
CA PRO A 304 -15.42 -7.92 -24.57
C PRO A 304 -16.88 -7.85 -24.12
N GLY A 305 -17.47 -6.67 -24.13
CA GLY A 305 -18.90 -6.46 -23.87
C GLY A 305 -19.29 -6.08 -22.44
N THR A 306 -18.32 -5.88 -21.51
CA THR A 306 -18.68 -5.54 -20.12
C THR A 306 -18.46 -4.07 -19.74
N VAL A 307 -17.72 -3.28 -20.50
CA VAL A 307 -17.40 -1.87 -20.16
C VAL A 307 -17.52 -0.91 -21.33
N ASP A 308 -17.44 -1.35 -22.58
CA ASP A 308 -17.45 -0.45 -23.76
C ASP A 308 -18.83 0.18 -24.06
N GLU A 309 -19.90 -0.23 -23.37
CA GLU A 309 -21.23 0.39 -23.50
C GLU A 309 -21.56 1.39 -22.37
N ILE A 310 -20.63 1.63 -21.42
CA ILE A 310 -20.90 2.47 -20.22
C ILE A 310 -20.10 3.81 -20.24
N VAL A 311 -19.25 4.05 -21.23
CA VAL A 311 -18.49 5.31 -21.35
C VAL A 311 -18.97 6.18 -22.51
#